data_b533f242273abb5a9b23a33264677898
#
_entry.id   b533f242273abb5a9b23a33264677898
#
_cell.length_a   1.000
_cell.length_b   1.000
_cell.length_c   1.000
_cell.angle_alpha   90.00
_cell.angle_beta   90.00
_cell.angle_gamma   90.00
#
_symmetry.space_group_name_H-M   'P 1'
#
loop_
_entity.id
_entity.type
_entity.pdbx_description
1 polymer ?
#
loop_
_entity_poly.entity_id
_entity_poly.type
_entity_poly.pdbx_seq_one_letter_code
_entity_poly.pdbx_strand_id
1 'polypeptide(L)'
;LSDGKQPESFTKYAGGAPANVAVAAAKLGLNTSFCGMLGDDMFGHFIKQELDQHAVNTDYCTFTDAAKTALAFVSLDDSGERSFSFYRPPAADLLYRVDDFDHTMFASHAIMHVCSNSLTEHNIYQTTIYGLTQAKKAGAICSFDMNLRENLWPSMRHTLDRMWHVISLADIVKLSFEELEFLNQKSHQEMPLEHTIDAILKAGVTCLLVTNGG
;
A
#
# COMPACT_ATOMS: atom_id res chain seq x y z
N LEU A 1 -17.58 -18.58 -31.71
CA LEU A 1 -18.32 -17.34 -31.93
C LEU A 1 -17.33 -16.21 -32.23
N SER A 2 -16.62 -16.26 -33.35
CA SER A 2 -15.71 -15.20 -33.78
C SER A 2 -16.28 -14.57 -35.05
N ASP A 3 -16.77 -13.35 -34.93
CA ASP A 3 -17.17 -12.50 -36.06
C ASP A 3 -15.96 -11.84 -36.76
N GLY A 4 -14.82 -12.54 -36.81
CA GLY A 4 -13.63 -12.07 -37.49
C GLY A 4 -12.85 -10.92 -36.83
N LYS A 5 -13.29 -10.46 -35.65
CA LYS A 5 -12.52 -9.52 -34.82
C LYS A 5 -11.45 -10.26 -34.04
N GLN A 6 -10.29 -9.67 -33.89
CA GLN A 6 -9.27 -10.20 -32.96
C GLN A 6 -9.85 -10.20 -31.56
N PRO A 7 -9.61 -11.26 -30.76
CA PRO A 7 -10.08 -11.28 -29.38
C PRO A 7 -9.42 -10.13 -28.60
N GLU A 8 -10.20 -9.47 -27.76
CA GLU A 8 -9.63 -8.53 -26.79
C GLU A 8 -8.66 -9.28 -25.87
N SER A 9 -7.50 -8.70 -25.62
CA SER A 9 -6.46 -9.29 -24.81
C SER A 9 -6.02 -8.32 -23.71
N PHE A 10 -5.59 -8.87 -22.57
CA PHE A 10 -5.01 -8.11 -21.48
C PHE A 10 -3.55 -8.48 -21.30
N THR A 11 -2.69 -7.49 -21.16
CA THR A 11 -1.29 -7.72 -20.81
C THR A 11 -1.15 -7.70 -19.29
N LYS A 12 -0.48 -8.72 -18.78
CA LYS A 12 -0.26 -8.90 -17.33
C LYS A 12 0.98 -8.11 -16.88
N TYR A 13 0.81 -7.29 -15.86
CA TYR A 13 1.88 -6.56 -15.19
C TYR A 13 1.80 -6.80 -13.68
N ALA A 14 2.94 -6.91 -13.02
CA ALA A 14 3.00 -6.85 -11.57
C ALA A 14 2.79 -5.40 -11.10
N GLY A 15 2.09 -5.22 -9.99
CA GLY A 15 1.78 -3.91 -9.43
C GLY A 15 1.50 -3.99 -7.94
N GLY A 16 0.99 -2.88 -7.39
CA GLY A 16 0.75 -2.69 -5.97
C GLY A 16 1.76 -1.70 -5.37
N ALA A 17 1.24 -0.66 -4.68
CA ALA A 17 2.08 0.45 -4.25
C ALA A 17 3.27 0.01 -3.38
N PRO A 18 3.12 -0.83 -2.31
CA PRO A 18 4.27 -1.28 -1.53
C PRO A 18 5.25 -2.16 -2.35
N ALA A 19 4.75 -3.01 -3.24
CA ALA A 19 5.58 -3.84 -4.09
C ALA A 19 6.43 -2.99 -5.06
N ASN A 20 5.85 -1.93 -5.62
CA ASN A 20 6.57 -0.99 -6.46
C ASN A 20 7.70 -0.28 -5.70
N VAL A 21 7.46 0.08 -4.42
CA VAL A 21 8.49 0.68 -3.56
C VAL A 21 9.62 -0.33 -3.29
N ALA A 22 9.29 -1.58 -2.97
CA ALA A 22 10.29 -2.63 -2.74
C ALA A 22 11.16 -2.85 -3.99
N VAL A 23 10.55 -2.96 -5.17
CA VAL A 23 11.27 -3.12 -6.45
C VAL A 23 12.13 -1.89 -6.76
N ALA A 24 11.61 -0.68 -6.54
CA ALA A 24 12.38 0.55 -6.77
C ALA A 24 13.60 0.62 -5.85
N ALA A 25 13.42 0.31 -4.57
CA ALA A 25 14.52 0.30 -3.60
C ALA A 25 15.58 -0.78 -3.93
N ALA A 26 15.15 -1.98 -4.33
CA ALA A 26 16.06 -3.03 -4.77
C ALA A 26 16.87 -2.61 -6.01
N LYS A 27 16.24 -1.97 -7.00
CA LYS A 27 16.91 -1.41 -8.19
C LYS A 27 17.93 -0.31 -7.84
N LEU A 28 17.77 0.37 -6.72
CA LEU A 28 18.71 1.34 -6.18
C LEU A 28 19.82 0.70 -5.32
N GLY A 29 19.84 -0.63 -5.23
CA GLY A 29 20.88 -1.38 -4.53
C GLY A 29 20.62 -1.62 -3.05
N LEU A 30 19.39 -1.38 -2.56
CA LEU A 30 19.03 -1.68 -1.19
C LEU A 30 18.59 -3.15 -1.03
N ASN A 31 18.89 -3.75 0.11
CA ASN A 31 18.31 -5.04 0.50
C ASN A 31 16.86 -4.83 0.90
N THR A 32 15.95 -5.37 0.11
CA THR A 32 14.51 -5.20 0.32
C THR A 32 13.82 -6.54 0.49
N SER A 33 12.78 -6.55 1.31
CA SER A 33 11.88 -7.68 1.47
C SER A 33 10.44 -7.22 1.25
N PHE A 34 9.60 -8.12 0.75
CA PHE A 34 8.16 -7.91 0.66
C PHE A 34 7.46 -8.84 1.63
N CYS A 35 6.55 -8.27 2.43
CA CYS A 35 5.77 -8.99 3.43
C CYS A 35 4.29 -8.84 3.12
N GLY A 36 3.58 -9.95 3.00
CA GLY A 36 2.14 -9.95 2.70
C GLY A 36 1.62 -11.31 2.25
N MET A 37 0.32 -11.37 2.00
CA MET A 37 -0.35 -12.61 1.56
C MET A 37 -0.75 -12.52 0.10
N LEU A 38 -0.44 -13.56 -0.65
CA LEU A 38 -0.78 -13.76 -2.04
C LEU A 38 -1.80 -14.90 -2.18
N GLY A 39 -2.64 -14.85 -3.19
CA GLY A 39 -3.48 -16.00 -3.52
C GLY A 39 -2.63 -17.16 -4.06
N ASP A 40 -2.96 -18.38 -3.67
CA ASP A 40 -2.41 -19.56 -4.33
C ASP A 40 -3.08 -19.72 -5.70
N ASP A 41 -2.67 -18.88 -6.63
CA ASP A 41 -3.17 -18.77 -7.99
C ASP A 41 -2.08 -18.27 -8.96
N MET A 42 -2.39 -18.31 -10.25
CA MET A 42 -1.45 -17.90 -11.29
C MET A 42 -0.96 -16.45 -11.17
N PHE A 43 -1.73 -15.58 -10.52
CA PHE A 43 -1.36 -14.17 -10.34
C PHE A 43 -0.48 -13.98 -9.12
N GLY A 44 -0.75 -14.68 -8.01
CA GLY A 44 0.09 -14.66 -6.81
C GLY A 44 1.48 -15.22 -7.09
N HIS A 45 1.56 -16.35 -7.78
CA HIS A 45 2.84 -16.90 -8.22
C HIS A 45 3.59 -15.99 -9.19
N PHE A 46 2.86 -15.31 -10.09
CA PHE A 46 3.46 -14.33 -10.98
C PHE A 46 4.04 -13.13 -10.21
N ILE A 47 3.31 -12.57 -9.24
CA ILE A 47 3.81 -11.45 -8.41
C ILE A 47 5.07 -11.87 -7.67
N LYS A 48 5.06 -13.06 -7.03
CA LYS A 48 6.25 -13.57 -6.35
C LYS A 48 7.44 -13.69 -7.31
N GLN A 49 7.25 -14.27 -8.49
CA GLN A 49 8.29 -14.40 -9.50
C GLN A 49 8.87 -13.05 -9.93
N GLU A 50 8.03 -12.05 -10.15
CA GLU A 50 8.47 -10.69 -10.51
C GLU A 50 9.27 -10.03 -9.39
N LEU A 51 8.85 -10.18 -8.14
CA LEU A 51 9.59 -9.68 -6.98
C LEU A 51 10.97 -10.34 -6.89
N ASP A 52 11.04 -11.66 -7.02
CA ASP A 52 12.28 -12.44 -6.99
C ASP A 52 13.23 -11.99 -8.13
N GLN A 53 12.72 -11.78 -9.36
CA GLN A 53 13.50 -11.31 -10.51
C GLN A 53 14.10 -9.92 -10.29
N HIS A 54 13.47 -9.11 -9.46
CA HIS A 54 13.97 -7.79 -9.07
C HIS A 54 14.78 -7.79 -7.78
N ALA A 55 15.24 -8.96 -7.32
CA ALA A 55 16.04 -9.12 -6.11
C ALA A 55 15.34 -8.63 -4.83
N VAL A 56 14.02 -8.65 -4.79
CA VAL A 56 13.24 -8.45 -3.56
C VAL A 56 13.10 -9.79 -2.87
N ASN A 57 13.51 -9.88 -1.60
CA ASN A 57 13.32 -11.09 -0.80
C ASN A 57 11.83 -11.31 -0.52
N THR A 58 11.33 -12.51 -0.86
CA THR A 58 9.93 -12.92 -0.73
C THR A 58 9.73 -13.99 0.35
N ASP A 59 10.69 -14.22 1.24
CA ASP A 59 10.59 -15.21 2.32
C ASP A 59 9.46 -14.88 3.32
N TYR A 60 9.06 -13.62 3.38
CA TYR A 60 7.95 -13.13 4.22
C TYR A 60 6.60 -13.05 3.47
N CYS A 61 6.54 -13.58 2.24
CA CYS A 61 5.29 -13.76 1.52
C CYS A 61 4.64 -15.07 1.91
N THR A 62 3.36 -15.03 2.25
CA THR A 62 2.54 -16.22 2.50
C THR A 62 1.54 -16.42 1.36
N PHE A 63 1.08 -17.67 1.18
CA PHE A 63 0.05 -18.00 0.19
C PHE A 63 -1.21 -18.49 0.86
N THR A 64 -2.37 -18.22 0.24
CA THR A 64 -3.67 -18.72 0.70
C THR A 64 -4.53 -19.17 -0.47
N ASP A 65 -5.28 -20.24 -0.26
CA ASP A 65 -6.36 -20.68 -1.18
C ASP A 65 -7.74 -20.08 -0.81
N ALA A 66 -7.83 -19.46 0.37
CA ALA A 66 -9.07 -18.90 0.90
C ALA A 66 -9.56 -17.65 0.13
N ALA A 67 -8.66 -16.97 -0.60
CA ALA A 67 -9.02 -15.86 -1.46
C ALA A 67 -8.04 -15.74 -2.63
N LYS A 68 -8.47 -15.06 -3.69
CA LYS A 68 -7.65 -14.84 -4.89
C LYS A 68 -6.77 -13.60 -4.75
N THR A 69 -5.70 -13.57 -5.53
CA THR A 69 -4.87 -12.37 -5.68
C THR A 69 -5.69 -11.20 -6.20
N ALA A 70 -5.56 -10.03 -5.60
CA ALA A 70 -6.22 -8.82 -6.06
C ALA A 70 -5.79 -8.44 -7.48
N LEU A 71 -6.74 -8.03 -8.32
CA LEU A 71 -6.47 -7.57 -9.67
C LEU A 71 -6.92 -6.12 -9.84
N ALA A 72 -6.17 -5.39 -10.65
CA ALA A 72 -6.56 -4.09 -11.15
C ALA A 72 -6.50 -4.10 -12.69
N PHE A 73 -7.60 -3.76 -13.33
CA PHE A 73 -7.63 -3.54 -14.77
C PHE A 73 -7.45 -2.06 -15.04
N VAL A 74 -6.55 -1.75 -15.95
CA VAL A 74 -6.28 -0.39 -16.38
C VAL A 74 -6.74 -0.25 -17.81
N SER A 75 -7.65 0.68 -18.05
CA SER A 75 -8.02 1.11 -19.41
C SER A 75 -7.52 2.52 -19.66
N LEU A 76 -7.15 2.78 -20.91
CA LEU A 76 -6.81 4.12 -21.39
C LEU A 76 -7.99 4.59 -22.24
N ASP A 77 -8.41 5.83 -22.03
CA ASP A 77 -9.35 6.48 -22.94
C ASP A 77 -8.63 7.08 -24.16
N ASP A 78 -9.39 7.67 -25.07
CA ASP A 78 -8.87 8.28 -26.30
C ASP A 78 -7.89 9.45 -26.04
N SER A 79 -7.91 10.03 -24.86
CA SER A 79 -6.98 11.09 -24.41
C SER A 79 -5.72 10.52 -23.73
N GLY A 80 -5.67 9.20 -23.51
CA GLY A 80 -4.61 8.52 -22.77
C GLY A 80 -4.75 8.60 -21.25
N GLU A 81 -5.91 9.06 -20.76
CA GLU A 81 -6.19 9.08 -19.32
C GLU A 81 -6.47 7.67 -18.82
N ARG A 82 -5.96 7.37 -17.61
CA ARG A 82 -6.04 6.03 -17.02
C ARG A 82 -7.26 5.91 -16.14
N SER A 83 -8.08 4.89 -16.38
CA SER A 83 -9.11 4.46 -15.45
C SER A 83 -8.76 3.10 -14.85
N PHE A 84 -9.13 2.90 -13.57
CA PHE A 84 -8.81 1.70 -12.81
C PHE A 84 -10.09 1.01 -12.36
N SER A 85 -10.21 -0.28 -12.66
CA SER A 85 -11.23 -1.17 -12.10
C SER A 85 -10.56 -2.21 -11.21
N PHE A 86 -10.88 -2.19 -9.91
CA PHE A 86 -10.30 -3.09 -8.93
C PHE A 86 -11.20 -4.29 -8.67
N TYR A 87 -10.62 -5.49 -8.72
CA TYR A 87 -11.22 -6.74 -8.29
C TYR A 87 -10.57 -7.14 -6.95
N ARG A 88 -11.06 -6.54 -5.90
CA ARG A 88 -10.68 -6.65 -4.50
C ARG A 88 -11.92 -6.20 -3.70
N PRO A 89 -12.31 -6.60 -2.62
CA PRO A 89 -12.39 -7.86 -1.93
C PRO A 89 -13.46 -8.85 -2.50
N PRO A 90 -13.40 -10.14 -2.13
CA PRO A 90 -12.42 -10.71 -1.22
C PRO A 90 -11.08 -10.95 -1.91
N ALA A 91 -9.97 -10.57 -1.28
CA ALA A 91 -8.65 -10.73 -1.84
C ALA A 91 -7.63 -11.19 -0.79
N ALA A 92 -6.63 -11.93 -1.23
CA ALA A 92 -5.66 -12.59 -0.37
C ALA A 92 -4.91 -11.60 0.54
N ASP A 93 -4.52 -10.45 0.03
CA ASP A 93 -3.80 -9.41 0.77
C ASP A 93 -4.57 -8.87 1.98
N LEU A 94 -5.91 -8.96 1.98
CA LEU A 94 -6.76 -8.59 3.12
C LEU A 94 -6.80 -9.67 4.22
N LEU A 95 -6.30 -10.87 3.94
CA LEU A 95 -6.32 -12.01 4.87
C LEU A 95 -5.03 -12.12 5.71
N TYR A 96 -3.99 -11.33 5.45
CA TYR A 96 -2.78 -11.32 6.25
C TYR A 96 -3.08 -10.93 7.70
N ARG A 97 -2.56 -11.69 8.66
CA ARG A 97 -2.85 -11.56 10.09
C ARG A 97 -1.56 -11.41 10.90
N VAL A 98 -1.71 -11.05 12.16
CA VAL A 98 -0.58 -10.91 13.10
C VAL A 98 0.24 -12.19 13.20
N ASP A 99 -0.42 -13.33 13.18
CA ASP A 99 0.25 -14.65 13.29
C ASP A 99 1.02 -15.06 12.02
N ASP A 100 0.79 -14.36 10.89
CA ASP A 100 1.50 -14.60 9.64
C ASP A 100 2.88 -13.89 9.60
N PHE A 101 3.16 -12.98 10.54
CA PHE A 101 4.45 -12.31 10.60
C PHE A 101 5.55 -13.27 11.06
N ASP A 102 6.61 -13.37 10.27
CA ASP A 102 7.89 -13.82 10.80
C ASP A 102 8.52 -12.69 11.64
N HIS A 103 8.52 -12.86 12.95
CA HIS A 103 8.99 -11.83 13.88
C HIS A 103 10.48 -11.48 13.72
N THR A 104 11.28 -12.33 13.08
CA THR A 104 12.70 -12.08 12.80
C THR A 104 12.90 -10.89 11.86
N MET A 105 11.89 -10.60 11.01
CA MET A 105 11.93 -9.45 10.08
C MET A 105 12.07 -8.11 10.80
N PHE A 106 11.45 -7.94 11.97
CA PHE A 106 11.46 -6.67 12.68
C PHE A 106 12.86 -6.27 13.17
N ALA A 107 13.70 -7.26 13.53
CA ALA A 107 15.07 -7.02 13.97
C ALA A 107 16.06 -6.87 12.82
N SER A 108 15.70 -7.34 11.62
CA SER A 108 16.60 -7.42 10.46
C SER A 108 16.43 -6.26 9.46
N HIS A 109 15.38 -5.43 9.61
CA HIS A 109 15.08 -4.35 8.68
C HIS A 109 15.13 -2.98 9.37
N ALA A 110 15.79 -2.02 8.69
CA ALA A 110 15.91 -0.65 9.19
C ALA A 110 14.68 0.22 8.87
N ILE A 111 13.88 -0.16 7.89
CA ILE A 111 12.70 0.61 7.45
C ILE A 111 11.54 -0.35 7.23
N MET A 112 10.36 0.00 7.73
CA MET A 112 9.09 -0.61 7.38
C MET A 112 8.23 0.39 6.61
N HIS A 113 7.84 0.04 5.39
CA HIS A 113 6.99 0.87 4.53
C HIS A 113 5.60 0.28 4.36
N VAL A 114 4.58 1.11 4.50
CA VAL A 114 3.17 0.74 4.29
C VAL A 114 2.43 1.80 3.49
N CYS A 115 1.28 1.44 2.92
CA CYS A 115 0.38 2.40 2.29
C CYS A 115 -1.09 2.16 2.71
N SER A 116 -1.98 3.07 2.34
CA SER A 116 -3.36 3.09 2.83
C SER A 116 -4.22 1.90 2.40
N ASN A 117 -3.86 1.20 1.32
CA ASN A 117 -4.60 0.01 0.90
C ASN A 117 -4.56 -1.14 1.93
N SER A 118 -3.56 -1.14 2.84
CA SER A 118 -3.50 -2.04 4.00
C SER A 118 -4.32 -1.56 5.20
N LEU A 119 -5.13 -0.51 5.04
CA LEU A 119 -5.96 0.08 6.09
C LEU A 119 -7.46 -0.03 5.79
N THR A 120 -7.83 -0.55 4.63
CA THR A 120 -9.20 -0.50 4.09
C THR A 120 -10.20 -1.29 4.90
N GLU A 121 -9.81 -2.42 5.47
CA GLU A 121 -10.65 -3.25 6.32
C GLU A 121 -10.10 -3.39 7.73
N HIS A 122 -10.98 -3.73 8.69
CA HIS A 122 -10.62 -3.74 10.12
C HIS A 122 -9.45 -4.68 10.42
N ASN A 123 -9.49 -5.90 9.93
CA ASN A 123 -8.48 -6.91 10.28
C ASN A 123 -7.09 -6.57 9.74
N ILE A 124 -6.99 -6.21 8.44
CA ILE A 124 -5.70 -5.84 7.86
C ILE A 124 -5.17 -4.52 8.44
N TYR A 125 -6.05 -3.58 8.80
CA TYR A 125 -5.67 -2.39 9.54
C TYR A 125 -5.03 -2.75 10.89
N GLN A 126 -5.65 -3.62 11.70
CA GLN A 126 -5.07 -4.05 12.99
C GLN A 126 -3.72 -4.74 12.79
N THR A 127 -3.60 -5.58 11.78
CA THR A 127 -2.35 -6.25 11.42
C THR A 127 -1.26 -5.23 11.02
N THR A 128 -1.61 -4.22 10.24
CA THR A 128 -0.69 -3.15 9.84
C THR A 128 -0.21 -2.32 11.02
N ILE A 129 -1.11 -1.94 11.93
CA ILE A 129 -0.76 -1.21 13.17
C ILE A 129 0.17 -2.05 14.05
N TYR A 130 -0.12 -3.35 14.20
CA TYR A 130 0.76 -4.25 14.92
C TYR A 130 2.16 -4.28 14.30
N GLY A 131 2.27 -4.47 12.98
CA GLY A 131 3.55 -4.49 12.27
C GLY A 131 4.36 -3.22 12.47
N LEU A 132 3.75 -2.04 12.26
CA LEU A 132 4.40 -0.74 12.49
C LEU A 132 4.86 -0.59 13.95
N THR A 133 4.04 -1.03 14.91
CA THR A 133 4.39 -0.97 16.33
C THR A 133 5.59 -1.86 16.66
N GLN A 134 5.66 -3.08 16.12
CA GLN A 134 6.82 -3.97 16.33
C GLN A 134 8.08 -3.43 15.65
N ALA A 135 7.97 -2.94 14.43
CA ALA A 135 9.08 -2.31 13.70
C ALA A 135 9.65 -1.13 14.50
N LYS A 136 8.79 -0.23 14.99
CA LYS A 136 9.20 0.92 15.80
C LYS A 136 9.85 0.50 17.12
N LYS A 137 9.35 -0.54 17.81
CA LYS A 137 9.97 -1.10 19.01
C LYS A 137 11.36 -1.69 18.73
N ALA A 138 11.57 -2.24 17.53
CA ALA A 138 12.87 -2.74 17.10
C ALA A 138 13.84 -1.63 16.61
N GLY A 139 13.40 -0.38 16.60
CA GLY A 139 14.21 0.77 16.18
C GLY A 139 14.18 1.06 14.69
N ALA A 140 13.28 0.42 13.93
CA ALA A 140 13.11 0.70 12.51
C ALA A 140 12.37 2.03 12.28
N ILE A 141 12.70 2.68 11.18
CA ILE A 141 11.99 3.86 10.66
C ILE A 141 10.68 3.38 10.01
N CYS A 142 9.55 3.97 10.41
CA CYS A 142 8.25 3.69 9.82
C CYS A 142 7.95 4.70 8.70
N SER A 143 7.71 4.21 7.48
CA SER A 143 7.40 5.01 6.30
C SER A 143 5.97 4.74 5.82
N PHE A 144 5.22 5.79 5.56
CA PHE A 144 3.84 5.72 5.11
C PHE A 144 3.65 6.54 3.83
N ASP A 145 3.22 5.90 2.74
CA ASP A 145 2.65 6.57 1.58
C ASP A 145 1.13 6.53 1.67
N MET A 146 0.48 7.69 1.79
CA MET A 146 -0.96 7.76 1.93
C MET A 146 -1.66 7.11 0.74
N ASN A 147 -1.27 7.41 -0.48
CA ASN A 147 -1.72 6.78 -1.72
C ASN A 147 -3.19 6.35 -1.68
N LEU A 148 -4.07 7.30 -1.30
CA LEU A 148 -5.49 7.06 -1.11
C LEU A 148 -6.18 6.66 -2.42
N ARG A 149 -6.93 5.57 -2.36
CA ARG A 149 -7.81 5.10 -3.43
C ARG A 149 -9.19 4.88 -2.84
N GLU A 150 -10.05 5.89 -2.90
CA GLU A 150 -11.37 5.88 -2.24
C GLU A 150 -12.22 4.67 -2.64
N ASN A 151 -12.12 4.24 -3.89
CA ASN A 151 -12.83 3.08 -4.42
C ASN A 151 -12.38 1.72 -3.84
N LEU A 152 -11.31 1.67 -3.08
CA LEU A 152 -10.89 0.48 -2.32
C LEU A 152 -11.47 0.43 -0.91
N TRP A 153 -12.09 1.51 -0.45
CA TRP A 153 -12.62 1.58 0.91
C TRP A 153 -14.11 1.21 0.92
N PRO A 154 -14.52 0.23 1.73
CA PRO A 154 -15.95 -0.12 1.86
C PRO A 154 -16.79 1.05 2.40
N SER A 155 -16.15 1.94 3.17
CA SER A 155 -16.76 3.15 3.72
C SER A 155 -15.66 4.14 4.10
N MET A 156 -15.87 5.41 3.80
CA MET A 156 -14.97 6.51 4.19
C MET A 156 -15.10 6.92 5.66
N ARG A 157 -16.01 6.30 6.42
CA ARG A 157 -16.32 6.67 7.82
C ARG A 157 -15.10 6.63 8.75
N HIS A 158 -14.24 5.63 8.58
CA HIS A 158 -13.07 5.41 9.44
C HIS A 158 -11.74 5.73 8.75
N THR A 159 -11.80 6.20 7.51
CA THR A 159 -10.59 6.42 6.70
C THR A 159 -9.67 7.43 7.37
N LEU A 160 -10.22 8.56 7.77
CA LEU A 160 -9.47 9.64 8.39
C LEU A 160 -8.81 9.21 9.71
N ASP A 161 -9.57 8.55 10.60
CA ASP A 161 -9.04 8.07 11.88
C ASP A 161 -7.89 7.08 11.68
N ARG A 162 -8.03 6.17 10.72
CA ARG A 162 -6.98 5.19 10.39
C ARG A 162 -5.74 5.85 9.79
N MET A 163 -5.92 6.86 8.92
CA MET A 163 -4.81 7.64 8.38
C MET A 163 -4.04 8.35 9.49
N TRP A 164 -4.73 9.09 10.35
CA TRP A 164 -4.09 9.78 11.47
C TRP A 164 -3.42 8.84 12.47
N HIS A 165 -4.01 7.66 12.69
CA HIS A 165 -3.35 6.66 13.54
C HIS A 165 -2.02 6.19 12.93
N VAL A 166 -1.98 5.89 11.61
CA VAL A 166 -0.72 5.50 10.97
C VAL A 166 0.27 6.68 10.92
N ILE A 167 -0.19 7.91 10.63
CA ILE A 167 0.64 9.11 10.67
C ILE A 167 1.31 9.25 12.04
N SER A 168 0.60 8.99 13.14
CA SER A 168 1.17 9.07 14.50
C SER A 168 2.24 8.02 14.81
N LEU A 169 2.31 6.95 14.01
CA LEU A 169 3.33 5.90 14.12
C LEU A 169 4.48 6.09 13.10
N ALA A 170 4.26 6.89 12.06
CA ALA A 170 5.22 7.07 10.99
C ALA A 170 6.28 8.13 11.31
N ASP A 171 7.50 7.87 10.85
CA ASP A 171 8.62 8.82 10.88
C ASP A 171 8.72 9.57 9.54
N ILE A 172 8.37 8.89 8.44
CA ILE A 172 8.32 9.45 7.09
C ILE A 172 6.90 9.33 6.56
N VAL A 173 6.32 10.43 6.10
CA VAL A 173 5.01 10.44 5.45
C VAL A 173 5.15 11.06 4.06
N LYS A 174 4.63 10.38 3.04
CA LYS A 174 4.46 10.91 1.71
C LYS A 174 2.97 10.95 1.38
N LEU A 175 2.55 12.06 0.82
CA LEU A 175 1.18 12.26 0.30
C LEU A 175 1.19 13.22 -0.90
N SER A 176 0.13 13.19 -1.69
CA SER A 176 -0.08 14.19 -2.73
C SER A 176 -0.71 15.46 -2.15
N PHE A 177 -0.74 16.53 -2.95
CA PHE A 177 -1.40 17.78 -2.56
C PHE A 177 -2.90 17.55 -2.32
N GLU A 178 -3.57 16.77 -3.16
CA GLU A 178 -4.98 16.41 -3.03
C GLU A 178 -5.24 15.57 -1.76
N GLU A 179 -4.29 14.72 -1.39
CA GLU A 179 -4.37 13.94 -0.15
C GLU A 179 -4.19 14.82 1.09
N LEU A 180 -3.34 15.85 1.00
CA LEU A 180 -3.20 16.86 2.05
C LEU A 180 -4.50 17.67 2.21
N GLU A 181 -5.12 18.09 1.10
CA GLU A 181 -6.43 18.74 1.11
C GLU A 181 -7.51 17.84 1.71
N PHE A 182 -7.51 16.53 1.37
CA PHE A 182 -8.42 15.56 1.96
C PHE A 182 -8.28 15.49 3.49
N LEU A 183 -7.06 15.44 4.02
CA LEU A 183 -6.81 15.45 5.47
C LEU A 183 -7.31 16.76 6.10
N ASN A 184 -7.13 17.88 5.43
CA ASN A 184 -7.54 19.21 5.90
C ASN A 184 -9.07 19.36 5.95
N GLN A 185 -9.77 19.01 4.87
CA GLN A 185 -11.23 19.14 4.77
C GLN A 185 -12.00 18.33 5.82
N LYS A 186 -11.43 17.17 6.23
CA LYS A 186 -12.07 16.28 7.21
C LYS A 186 -11.79 16.69 8.66
N SER A 187 -10.95 17.69 8.91
CA SER A 187 -10.69 18.21 10.27
C SER A 187 -11.83 19.09 10.84
N HIS A 188 -12.98 19.19 10.14
CA HIS A 188 -14.17 19.97 10.50
C HIS A 188 -13.96 21.50 10.64
N GLN A 189 -12.82 22.01 10.22
CA GLN A 189 -12.55 23.44 10.16
C GLN A 189 -11.84 23.74 8.84
N GLU A 190 -12.31 24.74 8.10
CA GLU A 190 -11.58 25.30 6.96
C GLU A 190 -10.33 26.02 7.49
N MET A 191 -9.31 25.23 7.80
CA MET A 191 -8.03 25.73 8.27
C MET A 191 -7.07 25.85 7.08
N PRO A 192 -6.12 26.80 7.10
CA PRO A 192 -5.03 26.81 6.12
C PRO A 192 -4.26 25.47 6.12
N LEU A 193 -3.80 25.02 4.96
CA LEU A 193 -3.09 23.74 4.78
C LEU A 193 -1.85 23.61 5.68
N GLU A 194 -1.22 24.75 6.01
CA GLU A 194 -0.10 24.82 6.94
C GLU A 194 -0.42 24.23 8.31
N HIS A 195 -1.66 24.37 8.77
CA HIS A 195 -2.08 23.77 10.05
C HIS A 195 -2.13 22.25 9.98
N THR A 196 -2.51 21.67 8.84
CA THR A 196 -2.50 20.22 8.64
C THR A 196 -1.06 19.71 8.55
N ILE A 197 -0.18 20.44 7.86
CA ILE A 197 1.27 20.16 7.83
C ILE A 197 1.84 20.17 9.26
N ASP A 198 1.56 21.23 10.01
CA ASP A 198 2.00 21.35 11.40
C ASP A 198 1.46 20.22 12.29
N ALA A 199 0.20 19.82 12.09
CA ALA A 199 -0.40 18.70 12.82
C ALA A 199 0.30 17.38 12.53
N ILE A 200 0.64 17.11 11.27
CA ILE A 200 1.40 15.92 10.84
C ILE A 200 2.78 15.92 11.51
N LEU A 201 3.52 17.03 11.46
CA LEU A 201 4.84 17.14 12.09
C LEU A 201 4.75 17.01 13.61
N LYS A 202 3.75 17.62 14.26
CA LYS A 202 3.50 17.48 15.71
C LYS A 202 3.09 16.07 16.13
N ALA A 203 2.54 15.26 15.22
CA ALA A 203 2.25 13.84 15.47
C ALA A 203 3.52 12.98 15.60
N GLY A 204 4.71 13.52 15.28
CA GLY A 204 6.00 12.84 15.40
C GLY A 204 6.69 12.54 14.07
N VAL A 205 6.10 12.95 12.94
CA VAL A 205 6.68 12.79 11.60
C VAL A 205 7.92 13.67 11.48
N THR A 206 9.05 13.07 11.12
CA THR A 206 10.34 13.76 10.95
C THR A 206 10.59 14.20 9.52
N CYS A 207 9.96 13.54 8.55
CA CYS A 207 10.05 13.87 7.13
C CYS A 207 8.66 13.79 6.47
N LEU A 208 8.15 14.92 6.00
CA LEU A 208 6.92 15.01 5.22
C LEU A 208 7.25 15.35 3.77
N LEU A 209 6.80 14.51 2.85
CA LEU A 209 6.94 14.71 1.41
C LEU A 209 5.55 14.99 0.81
N VAL A 210 5.37 16.18 0.24
CA VAL A 210 4.14 16.54 -0.48
C VAL A 210 4.45 16.63 -1.96
N THR A 211 3.78 15.82 -2.79
CA THR A 211 3.93 15.83 -4.25
C THR A 211 2.76 16.58 -4.88
N ASN A 212 3.04 17.38 -5.92
CA ASN A 212 2.04 18.22 -6.57
C ASN A 212 1.92 17.93 -8.08
N GLY A 213 1.86 16.66 -8.43
CA GLY A 213 1.81 16.27 -9.83
C GLY A 213 3.07 16.66 -10.62
N GLY A 214 3.13 16.29 -11.91
CA GLY A 214 4.23 16.64 -12.81
C GLY A 214 3.97 16.08 -14.20
#